data_6a2df93510ca4766e790bee720e44ba8
#
_entry.id   6a2df93510ca4766e790bee720e44ba8
#
_cell.length_a   1.000
_cell.length_b   1.000
_cell.length_c   1.000
_cell.angle_alpha   90.00
_cell.angle_beta   90.00
_cell.angle_gamma   90.00
#
_symmetry.space_group_name_H-M   'P 1'
#
loop_
_entity.id
_entity.type
_entity.pdbx_description
1 polymer ?
#
loop_
_entity_poly.entity_id
_entity_poly.type
_entity_poly.pdbx_seq_one_letter_code
_entity_poly.pdbx_strand_id
1 'polypeptide(L)'
;MYVFNSTQKIWTNGFDSTFKKYFGYDILPYMIQGIDSFPEVRYDYMTHLGKYVTEGFYKPYVEKCNDLGAWSRVQCLASPTDVMTTYSLVDIPETESMLNNPNYSRIVSSSACLSSKRLVSSETFTCMYGFPHTYLHEEQTADLKIVADAMFAHGVNHHVYHGMPYNPIGSDTNTFF
;
A
#
# COMPACT_ATOMS: atom_id res chain seq x y z
N MET A 1 6.83 4.69 2.58
CA MET A 1 7.02 3.59 1.59
C MET A 1 8.19 2.72 2.07
N TYR A 2 7.89 1.57 2.63
CA TYR A 2 8.94 0.61 2.97
C TYR A 2 9.33 -0.09 1.66
N VAL A 3 10.44 0.34 1.07
CA VAL A 3 11.06 -0.39 -0.03
C VAL A 3 11.64 -1.65 0.59
N PHE A 4 10.96 -2.78 0.42
CA PHE A 4 11.54 -4.06 0.77
C PHE A 4 12.82 -4.22 -0.05
N ASN A 5 13.96 -4.20 0.61
CA ASN A 5 15.23 -4.45 -0.03
C ASN A 5 15.12 -5.81 -0.74
N SER A 6 15.47 -5.87 -2.01
CA SER A 6 15.36 -7.09 -2.84
C SER A 6 16.13 -8.28 -2.28
N THR A 7 17.03 -8.05 -1.33
CA THR A 7 17.81 -9.08 -0.65
C THR A 7 17.11 -9.72 0.54
N GLN A 8 16.08 -9.06 1.10
CA GLN A 8 15.34 -9.60 2.24
C GLN A 8 14.08 -10.33 1.76
N LYS A 9 13.94 -11.58 2.15
CA LYS A 9 12.74 -12.38 1.88
C LYS A 9 11.87 -12.43 3.13
N ILE A 10 10.58 -12.19 2.95
CA ILE A 10 9.60 -12.26 4.05
C ILE A 10 9.39 -13.71 4.41
N TRP A 11 9.50 -14.01 5.70
CA TRP A 11 9.35 -15.36 6.23
C TRP A 11 8.62 -15.35 7.57
N THR A 12 7.88 -16.41 7.85
CA THR A 12 7.22 -16.65 9.13
C THR A 12 7.29 -18.13 9.50
N ASN A 13 7.06 -18.44 10.75
CA ASN A 13 7.05 -19.83 11.23
C ASN A 13 5.98 -20.65 10.48
N GLY A 14 6.37 -21.80 9.96
CA GLY A 14 5.47 -22.69 9.22
C GLY A 14 5.21 -22.31 7.77
N PHE A 15 5.84 -21.24 7.26
CA PHE A 15 5.69 -20.84 5.86
C PHE A 15 6.12 -21.95 4.89
N ASP A 16 7.25 -22.58 5.14
CA ASP A 16 7.75 -23.73 4.37
C ASP A 16 6.76 -24.91 4.34
N SER A 17 6.19 -25.23 5.49
CA SER A 17 5.24 -26.35 5.61
C SER A 17 3.96 -26.05 4.82
N THR A 18 3.43 -24.84 4.91
CA THR A 18 2.25 -24.42 4.16
C THR A 18 2.53 -24.29 2.67
N PHE A 19 3.72 -23.81 2.29
CA PHE A 19 4.19 -23.76 0.91
C PHE A 19 4.25 -25.17 0.31
N LYS A 20 4.91 -26.10 0.99
CA LYS A 20 5.03 -27.49 0.54
C LYS A 20 3.67 -28.17 0.39
N LYS A 21 2.75 -27.90 1.32
CA LYS A 21 1.38 -28.41 1.22
C LYS A 21 0.65 -27.89 -0.02
N TYR A 22 0.91 -26.63 -0.41
CA TYR A 22 0.21 -25.97 -1.51
C TYR A 22 0.80 -26.31 -2.88
N PHE A 23 2.14 -26.32 -3.01
CA PHE A 23 2.86 -26.52 -4.27
C PHE A 23 3.44 -27.92 -4.46
N GLY A 24 3.51 -28.75 -3.41
CA GLY A 24 3.96 -30.12 -3.50
C GLY A 24 5.49 -30.33 -3.44
N TYR A 25 6.27 -29.27 -3.26
CA TYR A 25 7.72 -29.34 -3.15
C TYR A 25 8.28 -28.45 -2.03
N ASP A 26 9.54 -28.70 -1.64
CA ASP A 26 10.23 -27.95 -0.60
C ASP A 26 10.89 -26.70 -1.16
N ILE A 27 10.60 -25.55 -0.59
CA ILE A 27 11.17 -24.27 -1.01
C ILE A 27 12.58 -24.01 -0.43
N LEU A 28 12.94 -24.62 0.70
CA LEU A 28 14.17 -24.31 1.44
C LEU A 28 15.45 -24.46 0.61
N PRO A 29 15.63 -25.50 -0.23
CA PRO A 29 16.81 -25.62 -1.09
C PRO A 29 16.99 -24.41 -2.03
N TYR A 30 15.90 -23.87 -2.56
CA TYR A 30 15.92 -22.72 -3.47
C TYR A 30 16.18 -21.41 -2.72
N MET A 31 15.69 -21.28 -1.48
CA MET A 31 15.98 -20.14 -0.63
C MET A 31 17.48 -20.07 -0.32
N ILE A 32 18.10 -21.18 0.02
CA ILE A 32 19.54 -21.28 0.33
C ILE A 32 20.40 -20.95 -0.90
N GLN A 33 20.01 -21.41 -2.09
CA GLN A 33 20.72 -21.15 -3.34
C GLN A 33 20.48 -19.76 -3.93
N GLY A 34 19.54 -19.01 -3.38
CA GLY A 34 19.09 -17.73 -3.91
C GLY A 34 17.92 -17.86 -4.86
N ILE A 35 16.72 -17.70 -4.33
CA ILE A 35 15.44 -17.93 -5.04
C ILE A 35 15.31 -17.10 -6.33
N ASP A 36 15.98 -15.95 -6.42
CA ASP A 36 15.93 -15.09 -7.60
C ASP A 36 16.55 -15.75 -8.85
N SER A 37 17.35 -16.79 -8.68
CA SER A 37 17.89 -17.62 -9.75
C SER A 37 16.88 -18.65 -10.30
N PHE A 38 15.73 -18.77 -9.68
CA PHE A 38 14.69 -19.75 -10.02
C PHE A 38 13.33 -19.03 -10.25
N PRO A 39 13.07 -18.47 -11.44
CA PRO A 39 11.91 -17.61 -11.68
C PRO A 39 10.57 -18.28 -11.35
N GLU A 40 10.40 -19.56 -11.64
CA GLU A 40 9.17 -20.31 -11.35
C GLU A 40 8.95 -20.47 -9.84
N VAL A 41 10.00 -20.84 -9.11
CA VAL A 41 9.94 -20.97 -7.65
C VAL A 41 9.71 -19.60 -6.99
N ARG A 42 10.32 -18.55 -7.54
CA ARG A 42 10.08 -17.17 -7.08
C ARG A 42 8.63 -16.76 -7.31
N TYR A 43 8.04 -17.12 -8.44
CA TYR A 43 6.62 -16.88 -8.71
C TYR A 43 5.73 -17.60 -7.69
N ASP A 44 5.98 -18.88 -7.42
CA ASP A 44 5.26 -19.67 -6.44
C ASP A 44 5.41 -19.09 -5.02
N TYR A 45 6.62 -18.66 -4.66
CA TYR A 45 6.88 -17.98 -3.39
C TYR A 45 6.03 -16.69 -3.24
N MET A 46 6.02 -15.84 -4.26
CA MET A 46 5.26 -14.60 -4.23
C MET A 46 3.75 -14.85 -4.20
N THR A 47 3.28 -15.86 -4.94
CA THR A 47 1.89 -16.29 -4.94
C THR A 47 1.45 -16.79 -3.57
N HIS A 48 2.28 -17.64 -2.93
CA HIS A 48 2.00 -18.14 -1.59
C HIS A 48 2.01 -17.03 -0.55
N LEU A 49 3.01 -16.15 -0.62
CA LEU A 49 3.13 -15.01 0.29
C LEU A 49 1.91 -14.08 0.17
N GLY A 50 1.52 -13.76 -1.06
CA GLY A 50 0.35 -12.92 -1.31
C GLY A 50 -0.93 -13.52 -0.73
N LYS A 51 -1.15 -14.80 -0.94
CA LYS A 51 -2.27 -15.52 -0.36
C LYS A 51 -2.21 -15.56 1.17
N TYR A 52 -1.03 -15.83 1.73
CA TYR A 52 -0.83 -15.88 3.17
C TYR A 52 -1.17 -14.54 3.84
N VAL A 53 -0.72 -13.43 3.26
CA VAL A 53 -1.01 -12.08 3.77
C VAL A 53 -2.48 -11.72 3.58
N THR A 54 -3.08 -12.07 2.45
CA THR A 54 -4.50 -11.79 2.19
C THR A 54 -5.41 -12.53 3.18
N GLU A 55 -5.17 -13.84 3.38
CA GLU A 55 -5.99 -14.67 4.25
C GLU A 55 -5.70 -14.43 5.76
N GLY A 56 -4.42 -14.18 6.10
CA GLY A 56 -3.99 -14.07 7.49
C GLY A 56 -4.05 -12.64 8.07
N PHE A 57 -4.12 -11.62 7.22
CA PHE A 57 -4.16 -10.23 7.67
C PHE A 57 -5.38 -9.47 7.12
N TYR A 58 -5.51 -9.33 5.81
CA TYR A 58 -6.55 -8.44 5.27
C TYR A 58 -7.96 -8.92 5.54
N LYS A 59 -8.27 -10.20 5.32
CA LYS A 59 -9.61 -10.74 5.61
C LYS A 59 -9.98 -10.62 7.09
N PRO A 60 -9.16 -11.10 8.04
CA PRO A 60 -9.47 -10.95 9.46
C PRO A 60 -9.57 -9.48 9.91
N TYR A 61 -8.78 -8.58 9.30
CA TYR A 61 -8.88 -7.15 9.58
C TYR A 61 -10.24 -6.59 9.15
N VAL A 62 -10.69 -6.89 7.92
CA VAL A 62 -11.99 -6.47 7.42
C VAL A 62 -13.12 -7.03 8.28
N GLU A 63 -13.08 -8.32 8.58
CA GLU A 63 -14.06 -8.99 9.47
C GLU A 63 -14.11 -8.29 10.82
N LYS A 64 -12.96 -7.99 11.41
CA LYS A 64 -12.90 -7.30 12.71
C LYS A 64 -13.45 -5.88 12.67
N CYS A 65 -13.20 -5.14 11.58
CA CYS A 65 -13.81 -3.83 11.38
C CYS A 65 -15.33 -3.94 11.33
N ASN A 66 -15.85 -4.89 10.57
CA ASN A 66 -17.29 -5.14 10.44
C ASN A 66 -17.94 -5.52 11.78
N ASP A 67 -17.31 -6.40 12.56
CA ASP A 67 -17.76 -6.77 13.90
C ASP A 67 -17.89 -5.57 14.84
N LEU A 68 -17.04 -4.56 14.64
CA LEU A 68 -17.04 -3.33 15.44
C LEU A 68 -17.96 -2.24 14.85
N GLY A 69 -18.67 -2.52 13.75
CA GLY A 69 -19.49 -1.53 13.05
C GLY A 69 -18.64 -0.41 12.39
N ALA A 70 -17.37 -0.68 12.09
CA ALA A 70 -16.45 0.25 11.46
C ALA A 70 -16.17 -0.16 10.00
N TRP A 71 -15.71 0.79 9.21
CA TRP A 71 -15.24 0.54 7.85
C TRP A 71 -13.74 0.32 7.84
N SER A 72 -13.32 -0.68 7.07
CA SER A 72 -11.90 -0.94 6.80
C SER A 72 -11.38 0.02 5.73
N ARG A 73 -10.33 0.80 6.04
CA ARG A 73 -9.62 1.68 5.10
C ARG A 73 -8.16 1.29 5.06
N VAL A 74 -7.64 0.98 3.88
CA VAL A 74 -6.29 0.41 3.76
C VAL A 74 -5.59 0.84 2.47
N GLN A 75 -4.30 1.17 2.61
CA GLN A 75 -3.34 1.27 1.51
C GLN A 75 -2.66 -0.09 1.30
N CYS A 76 -2.86 -0.70 0.14
CA CYS A 76 -2.31 -2.03 -0.15
C CYS A 76 -1.10 -1.99 -1.10
N LEU A 77 -0.72 -0.85 -1.65
CA LEU A 77 0.25 -0.73 -2.76
C LEU A 77 1.64 -1.31 -2.48
N ALA A 78 2.10 -1.28 -1.25
CA ALA A 78 3.40 -1.84 -0.87
C ALA A 78 3.31 -3.25 -0.28
N SER A 79 2.13 -3.83 -0.26
CA SER A 79 1.91 -5.17 0.28
C SER A 79 2.33 -6.24 -0.73
N PRO A 80 2.92 -7.35 -0.29
CA PRO A 80 3.28 -8.46 -1.16
C PRO A 80 2.06 -9.33 -1.52
N THR A 81 0.99 -8.69 -2.01
CA THR A 81 -0.27 -9.35 -2.36
C THR A 81 -0.64 -9.05 -3.82
N ASP A 82 -1.65 -9.74 -4.34
CA ASP A 82 -2.39 -9.24 -5.47
C ASP A 82 -3.21 -8.01 -5.02
N VAL A 83 -2.70 -6.84 -5.35
CA VAL A 83 -3.26 -5.56 -4.87
C VAL A 83 -4.69 -5.35 -5.34
N MET A 84 -5.05 -5.80 -6.56
CA MET A 84 -6.41 -5.69 -7.07
C MET A 84 -7.39 -6.49 -6.21
N THR A 85 -7.06 -7.74 -5.93
CA THR A 85 -7.86 -8.61 -5.04
C THR A 85 -7.93 -8.03 -3.63
N THR A 86 -6.81 -7.57 -3.09
CA THR A 86 -6.78 -7.02 -1.72
C THR A 86 -7.61 -5.75 -1.58
N TYR A 87 -7.52 -4.84 -2.55
CA TYR A 87 -8.38 -3.64 -2.56
C TYR A 87 -9.87 -3.96 -2.71
N SER A 88 -10.20 -5.07 -3.39
CA SER A 88 -11.61 -5.47 -3.50
C SER A 88 -12.22 -5.94 -2.18
N LEU A 89 -11.42 -6.39 -1.23
CA LEU A 89 -11.87 -6.88 0.08
C LEU A 89 -12.24 -5.73 1.03
N VAL A 90 -11.47 -4.65 1.03
CA VAL A 90 -11.65 -3.56 2.00
C VAL A 90 -12.83 -2.65 1.63
N ASP A 91 -13.40 -1.96 2.62
CA ASP A 91 -14.54 -1.07 2.37
C ASP A 91 -14.14 0.22 1.66
N ILE A 92 -13.00 0.78 2.03
CA ILE A 92 -12.44 2.01 1.48
C ILE A 92 -11.01 1.73 0.99
N PRO A 93 -10.84 1.39 -0.29
CA PRO A 93 -9.52 1.31 -0.91
C PRO A 93 -8.85 2.68 -0.89
N GLU A 94 -7.60 2.73 -0.44
CA GLU A 94 -6.84 3.98 -0.32
C GLU A 94 -5.57 3.94 -1.16
N THR A 95 -5.31 5.01 -1.87
CA THR A 95 -4.06 5.28 -2.57
C THR A 95 -3.24 6.32 -1.81
N GLU A 96 -2.16 6.75 -2.42
CA GLU A 96 -1.27 7.78 -1.92
C GLU A 96 -0.92 8.76 -3.05
N SER A 97 -0.83 10.06 -2.73
CA SER A 97 -0.44 11.09 -3.70
C SER A 97 1.07 11.41 -3.69
N MET A 98 1.87 10.47 -3.19
CA MET A 98 3.30 10.66 -3.06
C MET A 98 3.94 11.07 -4.38
N LEU A 99 4.84 12.05 -4.32
CA LEU A 99 5.61 12.56 -5.47
C LEU A 99 4.73 13.00 -6.65
N ASN A 100 3.49 13.41 -6.38
CA ASN A 100 2.53 13.90 -7.39
C ASN A 100 2.30 12.91 -8.55
N ASN A 101 2.47 11.60 -8.33
CA ASN A 101 2.22 10.61 -9.35
C ASN A 101 0.80 10.02 -9.23
N PRO A 102 -0.17 10.48 -10.03
CA PRO A 102 -1.54 10.01 -9.94
C PRO A 102 -1.77 8.61 -10.50
N ASN A 103 -0.76 8.00 -11.14
CA ASN A 103 -0.93 6.68 -11.77
C ASN A 103 -1.22 5.57 -10.74
N TYR A 104 -0.72 5.70 -9.52
CA TYR A 104 -1.03 4.74 -8.44
C TYR A 104 -2.52 4.70 -8.11
N SER A 105 -3.23 5.82 -8.26
CA SER A 105 -4.67 5.91 -8.01
C SER A 105 -5.49 5.07 -8.97
N ARG A 106 -5.00 4.84 -10.20
CA ARG A 106 -5.72 4.05 -11.20
C ARG A 106 -5.92 2.60 -10.78
N ILE A 107 -4.94 2.01 -10.10
CA ILE A 107 -5.05 0.64 -9.59
C ILE A 107 -6.17 0.58 -8.56
N VAL A 108 -6.17 1.54 -7.64
CA VAL A 108 -7.13 1.60 -6.53
C VAL A 108 -8.54 1.88 -7.04
N SER A 109 -8.70 2.90 -7.88
CA SER A 109 -10.01 3.26 -8.46
C SER A 109 -10.55 2.17 -9.38
N SER A 110 -9.69 1.48 -10.13
CA SER A 110 -10.10 0.33 -10.96
C SER A 110 -10.61 -0.82 -10.10
N SER A 111 -9.90 -1.18 -9.04
CA SER A 111 -10.34 -2.22 -8.11
C SER A 111 -11.65 -1.84 -7.43
N ALA A 112 -11.78 -0.59 -6.98
CA ALA A 112 -13.00 -0.07 -6.38
C ALA A 112 -14.19 -0.16 -7.35
N CYS A 113 -14.00 0.26 -8.59
CA CYS A 113 -15.02 0.20 -9.64
C CYS A 113 -15.49 -1.24 -9.89
N LEU A 114 -14.54 -2.17 -10.09
CA LEU A 114 -14.81 -3.59 -10.34
C LEU A 114 -15.53 -4.28 -9.18
N SER A 115 -15.29 -3.83 -7.95
CA SER A 115 -15.91 -4.37 -6.73
C SER A 115 -17.05 -3.52 -6.18
N SER A 116 -17.56 -2.58 -6.97
CA SER A 116 -18.69 -1.71 -6.62
C SER A 116 -18.51 -0.92 -5.31
N LYS A 117 -17.27 -0.54 -5.00
CA LYS A 117 -16.98 0.33 -3.86
C LYS A 117 -17.28 1.79 -4.20
N ARG A 118 -17.87 2.50 -3.25
CA ARG A 118 -18.33 3.89 -3.47
C ARG A 118 -17.27 4.94 -3.13
N LEU A 119 -16.38 4.60 -2.19
CA LEU A 119 -15.34 5.50 -1.72
C LEU A 119 -13.98 4.98 -2.21
N VAL A 120 -13.20 5.90 -2.74
CA VAL A 120 -11.79 5.72 -3.07
C VAL A 120 -11.04 6.84 -2.39
N SER A 121 -10.28 6.50 -1.35
CA SER A 121 -9.54 7.51 -0.60
C SER A 121 -8.10 7.65 -1.08
N SER A 122 -7.50 8.76 -0.71
CA SER A 122 -6.07 9.00 -0.90
C SER A 122 -5.50 9.62 0.37
N GLU A 123 -4.39 9.08 0.84
CA GLU A 123 -3.47 9.83 1.68
C GLU A 123 -2.87 10.91 0.78
N THR A 124 -3.15 12.19 1.09
CA THR A 124 -2.94 13.27 0.15
C THR A 124 -1.97 14.29 0.70
N PHE A 125 -1.14 14.84 -0.19
CA PHE A 125 -0.12 15.84 0.05
C PHE A 125 1.13 15.36 0.78
N THR A 126 1.34 14.04 0.86
CA THR A 126 2.57 13.47 1.38
C THR A 126 3.74 13.83 0.47
N CYS A 127 4.75 14.51 1.04
CA CYS A 127 6.02 14.81 0.34
C CYS A 127 5.83 15.39 -1.07
N MET A 128 5.03 16.43 -1.21
CA MET A 128 4.68 17.03 -2.51
C MET A 128 5.88 17.36 -3.38
N TYR A 129 6.96 17.85 -2.78
CA TYR A 129 8.19 18.22 -3.50
C TYR A 129 9.30 17.17 -3.37
N GLY A 130 8.96 15.97 -2.87
CA GLY A 130 9.90 14.84 -2.77
C GLY A 130 10.76 14.85 -1.53
N PHE A 131 11.71 13.93 -1.51
CA PHE A 131 12.74 13.79 -0.51
C PHE A 131 14.12 14.13 -1.12
N PRO A 132 15.02 14.79 -0.39
CA PRO A 132 14.92 15.40 0.92
C PRO A 132 14.32 16.81 0.88
N HIS A 133 13.82 17.24 1.97
CA HIS A 133 13.06 18.39 2.41
C HIS A 133 13.59 19.80 2.05
N THR A 134 13.98 20.04 0.83
CA THR A 134 14.56 21.34 0.44
C THR A 134 13.52 22.45 0.36
N TYR A 135 12.23 22.11 0.22
CA TYR A 135 11.13 23.04 -0.02
C TYR A 135 9.96 22.84 0.95
N LEU A 136 10.23 22.39 2.19
CA LEU A 136 9.19 22.24 3.21
C LEU A 136 8.52 23.57 3.51
N HIS A 137 7.20 23.53 3.59
CA HIS A 137 6.35 24.69 3.92
C HIS A 137 6.33 25.82 2.86
N GLU A 138 6.73 25.51 1.63
CA GLU A 138 6.63 26.43 0.49
C GLU A 138 5.35 26.19 -0.33
N GLU A 139 4.58 25.17 0.01
CA GLU A 139 3.37 24.77 -0.70
C GLU A 139 2.32 25.87 -0.69
N GLN A 140 1.84 26.20 -1.87
CA GLN A 140 0.76 27.15 -2.04
C GLN A 140 -0.57 26.40 -2.27
N THR A 141 -1.68 27.06 -1.98
CA THR A 141 -3.01 26.49 -2.24
C THR A 141 -3.19 26.04 -3.71
N ALA A 142 -2.54 26.71 -4.64
CA ALA A 142 -2.56 26.33 -6.05
C ALA A 142 -1.89 24.97 -6.30
N ASP A 143 -0.79 24.67 -5.61
CA ASP A 143 -0.08 23.40 -5.72
C ASP A 143 -0.93 22.26 -5.17
N LEU A 144 -1.53 22.46 -3.99
CA LEU A 144 -2.46 21.51 -3.39
C LEU A 144 -3.64 21.23 -4.33
N LYS A 145 -4.17 22.27 -4.96
CA LYS A 145 -5.28 22.14 -5.90
C LYS A 145 -4.91 21.29 -7.12
N ILE A 146 -3.73 21.50 -7.71
CA ILE A 146 -3.28 20.71 -8.86
C ILE A 146 -3.21 19.22 -8.53
N VAL A 147 -2.66 18.87 -7.36
CA VAL A 147 -2.60 17.49 -6.90
C VAL A 147 -3.99 16.92 -6.66
N ALA A 148 -4.86 17.65 -5.95
CA ALA A 148 -6.22 17.22 -5.69
C ALA A 148 -7.01 16.99 -6.99
N ASP A 149 -6.94 17.92 -7.94
CA ASP A 149 -7.61 17.80 -9.24
C ASP A 149 -7.11 16.57 -10.03
N ALA A 150 -5.80 16.31 -10.00
CA ALA A 150 -5.22 15.13 -10.64
C ALA A 150 -5.74 13.83 -9.98
N MET A 151 -5.83 13.79 -8.65
CA MET A 151 -6.36 12.64 -7.94
C MET A 151 -7.84 12.42 -8.23
N PHE A 152 -8.66 13.48 -8.25
CA PHE A 152 -10.06 13.40 -8.66
C PHE A 152 -10.21 12.86 -10.09
N ALA A 153 -9.41 13.36 -11.03
CA ALA A 153 -9.42 12.89 -12.42
C ALA A 153 -9.05 11.41 -12.56
N HIS A 154 -8.36 10.83 -11.57
CA HIS A 154 -7.99 9.43 -11.52
C HIS A 154 -8.91 8.57 -10.63
N GLY A 155 -10.05 9.11 -10.23
CA GLY A 155 -11.12 8.38 -9.56
C GLY A 155 -11.09 8.40 -8.03
N VAL A 156 -10.17 9.15 -7.41
CA VAL A 156 -10.23 9.44 -5.97
C VAL A 156 -11.42 10.37 -5.71
N ASN A 157 -12.17 10.11 -4.65
CA ASN A 157 -13.29 10.96 -4.23
C ASN A 157 -13.31 11.28 -2.74
N HIS A 158 -12.24 10.90 -2.02
CA HIS A 158 -12.09 11.16 -0.60
C HIS A 158 -10.61 11.43 -0.27
N HIS A 159 -10.29 12.66 0.06
CA HIS A 159 -8.93 13.05 0.46
C HIS A 159 -8.76 12.97 1.98
N VAL A 160 -7.69 12.32 2.40
CA VAL A 160 -7.22 12.27 3.78
C VAL A 160 -5.86 12.94 3.83
N TYR A 161 -5.77 14.07 4.48
CA TYR A 161 -4.51 14.81 4.55
C TYR A 161 -3.50 14.06 5.40
N HIS A 162 -2.27 13.96 4.89
CA HIS A 162 -1.18 13.33 5.61
C HIS A 162 -0.68 14.24 6.72
N GLY A 163 -1.27 14.08 7.87
CA GLY A 163 -0.93 14.87 9.05
C GLY A 163 -1.34 16.34 8.97
N MET A 164 -1.09 17.04 10.03
CA MET A 164 -1.17 18.50 10.12
C MET A 164 -0.05 18.95 11.06
N PRO A 165 1.14 19.23 10.53
CA PRO A 165 2.28 19.60 11.35
C PRO A 165 2.01 20.92 12.04
N TYR A 166 2.28 20.96 13.32
CA TYR A 166 2.20 22.18 14.11
C TYR A 166 3.62 22.69 14.37
N ASN A 167 3.99 23.76 13.67
CA ASN A 167 5.25 24.46 13.86
C ASN A 167 4.98 25.80 14.55
N PRO A 168 5.25 25.94 15.87
CA PRO A 168 5.13 27.22 16.54
C PRO A 168 6.04 28.28 15.88
N ILE A 169 5.58 29.52 15.77
CA ILE A 169 6.37 30.61 15.24
C ILE A 169 7.69 30.70 16.01
N GLY A 170 8.82 30.65 15.29
CA GLY A 170 10.16 30.71 15.87
C GLY A 170 10.75 29.37 16.34
N SER A 171 10.11 28.26 16.06
CA SER A 171 10.73 26.94 16.27
C SER A 171 11.55 26.54 15.05
N ASP A 172 12.83 26.18 15.28
CA ASP A 172 13.69 25.57 14.24
C ASP A 172 13.40 24.07 14.03
N THR A 173 12.33 23.55 14.60
CA THR A 173 11.96 22.15 14.47
C THR A 173 11.24 21.93 13.14
N ASN A 174 11.99 21.39 12.17
CA ASN A 174 11.41 20.83 10.95
C ASN A 174 10.62 19.57 11.31
N THR A 175 9.30 19.70 11.42
CA THR A 175 8.45 18.51 11.44
C THR A 175 8.29 18.01 10.00
N PHE A 176 8.49 16.74 9.85
CA PHE A 176 8.40 16.03 8.58
C PHE A 176 6.94 15.84 8.20
N PHE A 177 6.28 16.73 7.52
CA PHE A 177 4.99 16.40 6.85
C PHE A 177 4.60 17.56 5.94
#